data_28a819bb8de4229f7916670eba3d4674
#
_entry.id   28a819bb8de4229f7916670eba3d4674
#
_cell.length_a   1.000
_cell.length_b   1.000
_cell.length_c   1.000
_cell.angle_alpha   90.00
_cell.angle_beta   90.00
_cell.angle_gamma   90.00
#
_symmetry.space_group_name_H-M   'P 1'
#
loop_
_entity.id
_entity.type
_entity.pdbx_description
1 polymer ?
#
loop_
_entity_poly.entity_id
_entity_poly.type
_entity_poly.pdbx_seq_one_letter_code
_entity_poly.pdbx_strand_id
1 'polypeptide(L)'
;HFMKLCELLHERRYDFNIWAYARIDTVKEEYLETLKKAGVNWLALGIESGNTVVRKDVIKGKFTEVNIRDLVEKIQGHGINVIANYIFGLPEDNFETMQDTLDLANDLNCEFANFYSAMAYPGSKLYLDALKENWELPNTYVGFSQHSYETMPLPTKHISAADVLKFRDEAFLKYYKNPTYLDMIENKFGLLTRSGIEDMTKIKLKRKILGD
;
A
#
# COMPACT_ATOMS: atom_id res chain seq x y z
N HIS A 1 22.57 4.90 -12.07
CA HIS A 1 22.25 6.32 -12.16
C HIS A 1 21.69 6.86 -10.83
N PHE A 2 20.65 6.24 -10.28
CA PHE A 2 20.01 6.67 -9.02
C PHE A 2 20.99 6.70 -7.83
N MET A 3 21.78 5.65 -7.63
CA MET A 3 22.78 5.60 -6.56
C MET A 3 23.81 6.73 -6.66
N LYS A 4 24.27 7.06 -7.89
CA LYS A 4 25.18 8.20 -8.09
C LYS A 4 24.53 9.55 -7.72
N LEU A 5 23.22 9.71 -7.95
CA LEU A 5 22.50 10.88 -7.45
C LEU A 5 22.50 10.93 -5.92
N CYS A 6 22.23 9.82 -5.25
CA CYS A 6 22.25 9.76 -3.79
C CYS A 6 23.63 10.10 -3.21
N GLU A 7 24.70 9.59 -3.81
CA GLU A 7 26.07 9.92 -3.44
C GLU A 7 26.34 11.45 -3.55
N LEU A 8 25.92 12.07 -4.67
CA LEU A 8 26.08 13.51 -4.87
C LEU A 8 25.27 14.34 -3.87
N LEU A 9 24.05 13.91 -3.53
CA LEU A 9 23.24 14.58 -2.49
C LEU A 9 23.96 14.56 -1.14
N HIS A 10 24.53 13.40 -0.78
CA HIS A 10 25.31 13.24 0.44
C HIS A 10 26.59 14.07 0.42
N GLU A 11 27.38 14.01 -0.64
CA GLU A 11 28.62 14.79 -0.82
C GLU A 11 28.39 16.29 -0.66
N ARG A 12 27.25 16.80 -1.18
CA ARG A 12 26.86 18.21 -1.09
C ARG A 12 26.23 18.60 0.25
N ARG A 13 26.04 17.64 1.16
CA ARG A 13 25.48 17.83 2.50
C ARG A 13 24.12 18.51 2.53
N TYR A 14 23.26 18.18 1.55
CA TYR A 14 21.87 18.64 1.59
C TYR A 14 21.12 17.93 2.74
N ASP A 15 20.37 18.72 3.50
CA ASP A 15 19.48 18.23 4.55
C ASP A 15 18.06 18.04 4.01
N PHE A 16 17.85 16.96 3.27
CA PHE A 16 16.55 16.62 2.72
C PHE A 16 15.83 15.55 3.54
N ASN A 17 14.51 15.67 3.62
CA ASN A 17 13.62 14.62 4.04
C ASN A 17 12.91 14.03 2.82
N ILE A 18 13.52 13.04 2.18
CA ILE A 18 13.05 12.47 0.92
C ILE A 18 12.12 11.30 1.21
N TRP A 19 10.98 11.33 0.52
CA TRP A 19 10.09 10.19 0.37
C TRP A 19 10.25 9.63 -1.05
N ALA A 20 10.64 8.37 -1.17
CA ALA A 20 10.85 7.70 -2.46
C ALA A 20 9.93 6.48 -2.60
N TYR A 21 9.54 6.18 -3.85
CA TYR A 21 8.80 4.98 -4.18
C TYR A 21 9.73 3.90 -4.72
N ALA A 22 9.48 2.65 -4.33
CA ALA A 22 10.19 1.50 -4.87
C ALA A 22 9.28 0.27 -4.96
N ARG A 23 9.52 -0.57 -5.96
CA ARG A 23 8.99 -1.94 -5.94
C ARG A 23 9.80 -2.73 -4.92
N ILE A 24 9.15 -3.60 -4.18
CA ILE A 24 9.79 -4.36 -3.11
C ILE A 24 10.96 -5.22 -3.59
N ASP A 25 10.87 -5.78 -4.81
CA ASP A 25 11.91 -6.61 -5.42
C ASP A 25 13.11 -5.84 -6.01
N THR A 26 13.04 -4.50 -6.00
CA THR A 26 14.14 -3.64 -6.51
C THR A 26 14.99 -3.03 -5.41
N VAL A 27 14.54 -3.12 -4.17
CA VAL A 27 15.30 -2.63 -3.01
C VAL A 27 16.33 -3.68 -2.62
N LYS A 28 17.59 -3.25 -2.51
CA LYS A 28 18.69 -4.10 -2.07
C LYS A 28 19.30 -3.54 -0.79
N GLU A 29 19.67 -4.44 0.12
CA GLU A 29 20.28 -4.06 1.40
C GLU A 29 21.50 -3.17 1.21
N GLU A 30 22.35 -3.48 0.23
CA GLU A 30 23.57 -2.72 -0.09
C GLU A 30 23.32 -1.24 -0.45
N TYR A 31 22.07 -0.83 -0.76
CA TYR A 31 21.71 0.54 -1.09
C TYR A 31 21.23 1.34 0.13
N LEU A 32 20.77 0.69 1.20
CA LEU A 32 20.04 1.32 2.29
C LEU A 32 20.85 2.40 3.02
N GLU A 33 22.13 2.13 3.28
CA GLU A 33 23.02 3.11 3.92
C GLU A 33 23.19 4.37 3.05
N THR A 34 23.40 4.19 1.74
CA THR A 34 23.56 5.32 0.81
C THR A 34 22.25 6.10 0.66
N LEU A 35 21.11 5.42 0.60
CA LEU A 35 19.79 6.05 0.58
C LEU A 35 19.59 6.91 1.83
N LYS A 36 19.87 6.36 3.00
CA LYS A 36 19.72 7.07 4.28
C LYS A 36 20.62 8.32 4.34
N LYS A 37 21.88 8.19 3.95
CA LYS A 37 22.84 9.32 3.89
C LYS A 37 22.43 10.41 2.92
N ALA A 38 21.72 10.05 1.85
CA ALA A 38 21.18 11.01 0.88
C ALA A 38 19.91 11.74 1.37
N GLY A 39 19.39 11.39 2.55
CA GLY A 39 18.18 11.97 3.13
C GLY A 39 16.89 11.23 2.79
N VAL A 40 16.97 10.00 2.25
CA VAL A 40 15.78 9.15 2.08
C VAL A 40 15.37 8.62 3.44
N ASN A 41 14.35 9.22 4.02
CA ASN A 41 13.82 8.86 5.34
C ASN A 41 12.55 8.02 5.26
N TRP A 42 11.93 7.93 4.07
CA TRP A 42 10.72 7.17 3.82
C TRP A 42 10.81 6.42 2.49
N LEU A 43 10.53 5.12 2.53
CA LEU A 43 10.36 4.28 1.35
C LEU A 43 8.91 3.80 1.26
N ALA A 44 8.22 4.21 0.20
CA ALA A 44 6.90 3.69 -0.15
C ALA A 44 7.07 2.45 -1.03
N LEU A 45 6.74 1.29 -0.47
CA LEU A 45 6.93 -0.01 -1.11
C LEU A 45 5.62 -0.54 -1.70
N GLY A 46 5.63 -0.92 -2.97
CA GLY A 46 4.56 -1.72 -3.56
C GLY A 46 4.71 -3.17 -3.12
N ILE A 47 3.91 -3.59 -2.14
CA ILE A 47 3.81 -4.98 -1.65
C ILE A 47 2.67 -5.70 -2.37
N GLU A 48 1.62 -4.96 -2.67
CA GLU A 48 0.41 -5.31 -3.41
C GLU A 48 -0.47 -6.32 -2.68
N SER A 49 -0.02 -7.58 -2.50
CA SER A 49 -0.79 -8.64 -1.86
C SER A 49 0.07 -9.49 -0.92
N GLY A 50 -0.50 -9.95 0.18
CA GLY A 50 0.09 -10.95 1.08
C GLY A 50 0.10 -12.36 0.47
N ASN A 51 -0.86 -12.63 -0.40
CA ASN A 51 -0.96 -13.92 -1.07
C ASN A 51 0.01 -14.01 -2.25
N THR A 52 0.86 -15.04 -2.25
CA THR A 52 1.94 -15.20 -3.25
C THR A 52 1.42 -15.42 -4.67
N VAL A 53 0.29 -16.12 -4.81
CA VAL A 53 -0.32 -16.42 -6.12
C VAL A 53 -0.89 -15.15 -6.71
N VAL A 54 -1.70 -14.42 -5.94
CA VAL A 54 -2.29 -13.13 -6.34
C VAL A 54 -1.20 -12.12 -6.69
N ARG A 55 -0.17 -12.01 -5.86
CA ARG A 55 0.96 -11.09 -6.10
C ARG A 55 1.71 -11.41 -7.40
N LYS A 56 1.98 -12.68 -7.71
CA LYS A 56 2.67 -13.08 -8.94
C LYS A 56 1.87 -12.74 -10.19
N ASP A 57 0.55 -12.79 -10.14
CA ASP A 57 -0.32 -12.43 -11.29
C ASP A 57 -0.28 -10.92 -11.58
N VAL A 58 -0.20 -10.10 -10.55
CA VAL A 58 -0.14 -8.63 -10.68
C VAL A 58 1.22 -8.14 -11.14
N ILE A 59 2.28 -8.68 -10.56
CA ILE A 59 3.66 -8.28 -10.87
C ILE A 59 4.15 -9.07 -12.09
N LYS A 60 3.62 -8.73 -13.28
CA LYS A 60 4.08 -9.33 -14.54
C LYS A 60 5.53 -8.96 -14.83
N GLY A 61 6.38 -9.97 -14.94
CA GLY A 61 7.79 -9.81 -15.28
C GLY A 61 8.71 -10.66 -14.40
N LYS A 62 10.00 -10.38 -14.43
CA LYS A 62 10.99 -11.05 -13.58
C LYS A 62 10.83 -10.57 -12.13
N PHE A 63 9.84 -11.10 -11.42
CA PHE A 63 9.75 -10.92 -9.98
C PHE A 63 10.72 -11.88 -9.31
N THR A 64 11.70 -11.33 -8.62
CA THR A 64 12.54 -12.12 -7.72
C THR A 64 11.76 -12.33 -6.43
N GLU A 65 11.59 -13.58 -6.01
CA GLU A 65 10.94 -13.88 -4.74
C GLU A 65 11.77 -13.26 -3.61
N VAL A 66 11.13 -12.32 -2.89
CA VAL A 66 11.78 -11.56 -1.81
C VAL A 66 11.11 -11.96 -0.50
N ASN A 67 11.91 -12.21 0.52
CA ASN A 67 11.39 -12.26 1.87
C ASN A 67 11.03 -10.83 2.31
N ILE A 68 9.73 -10.52 2.21
CA ILE A 68 9.21 -9.17 2.48
C ILE A 68 9.51 -8.74 3.91
N ARG A 69 9.32 -9.64 4.87
CA ARG A 69 9.57 -9.36 6.29
C ARG A 69 11.04 -9.00 6.55
N ASP A 70 11.96 -9.84 6.12
CA ASP A 70 13.40 -9.60 6.26
C ASP A 70 13.83 -8.27 5.61
N LEU A 71 13.29 -7.96 4.43
CA LEU A 71 13.61 -6.70 3.75
C LEU A 71 13.05 -5.48 4.48
N VAL A 72 11.81 -5.53 4.98
CA VAL A 72 11.20 -4.43 5.76
C VAL A 72 11.99 -4.19 7.05
N GLU A 73 12.34 -5.26 7.78
CA GLU A 73 13.17 -5.17 8.99
C GLU A 73 14.53 -4.52 8.72
N LYS A 74 15.19 -4.88 7.60
CA LYS A 74 16.45 -4.27 7.18
C LYS A 74 16.30 -2.79 6.87
N ILE A 75 15.25 -2.41 6.13
CA ILE A 75 14.97 -1.00 5.80
C ILE A 75 14.78 -0.20 7.10
N GLN A 76 13.94 -0.70 7.99
CA GLN A 76 13.68 -0.05 9.28
C GLN A 76 14.94 -0.01 10.18
N GLY A 77 15.75 -1.08 10.15
CA GLY A 77 17.04 -1.15 10.87
C GLY A 77 18.06 -0.10 10.41
N HIS A 78 17.98 0.36 9.16
CA HIS A 78 18.77 1.50 8.65
C HIS A 78 18.15 2.87 8.97
N GLY A 79 17.08 2.93 9.77
CA GLY A 79 16.40 4.17 10.16
C GLY A 79 15.60 4.80 9.03
N ILE A 80 15.18 4.01 8.04
CA ILE A 80 14.27 4.42 6.96
C ILE A 80 12.88 3.91 7.31
N ASN A 81 11.89 4.81 7.35
CA ASN A 81 10.51 4.45 7.59
C ASN A 81 9.88 3.82 6.34
N VAL A 82 8.98 2.87 6.55
CA VAL A 82 8.30 2.17 5.46
C VAL A 82 6.86 2.62 5.35
N ILE A 83 6.44 2.93 4.12
CA ILE A 83 5.04 3.07 3.74
C ILE A 83 4.68 1.86 2.90
N ALA A 84 3.89 0.97 3.45
CA ALA A 84 3.48 -0.24 2.76
C ALA A 84 2.21 0.00 1.94
N ASN A 85 2.23 -0.32 0.65
CA ASN A 85 1.08 -0.17 -0.23
C ASN A 85 0.51 -1.55 -0.57
N TYR A 86 -0.79 -1.74 -0.27
CA TYR A 86 -1.54 -2.96 -0.49
C TYR A 86 -2.74 -2.69 -1.38
N ILE A 87 -3.13 -3.69 -2.18
CA ILE A 87 -4.30 -3.64 -3.06
C ILE A 87 -5.20 -4.82 -2.73
N PHE A 88 -6.48 -4.55 -2.51
CA PHE A 88 -7.54 -5.53 -2.37
C PHE A 88 -8.41 -5.57 -3.63
N GLY A 89 -8.95 -6.74 -3.94
CA GLY A 89 -9.83 -6.92 -5.08
C GLY A 89 -9.09 -7.06 -6.41
N LEU A 90 -7.87 -7.59 -6.38
CA LEU A 90 -7.19 -8.04 -7.58
C LEU A 90 -7.99 -9.19 -8.23
N PRO A 91 -7.88 -9.44 -9.56
CA PRO A 91 -8.78 -10.36 -10.26
C PRO A 91 -8.94 -11.75 -9.65
N GLU A 92 -7.88 -12.28 -9.03
CA GLU A 92 -7.88 -13.61 -8.39
C GLU A 92 -8.18 -13.56 -6.88
N ASP A 93 -8.40 -12.36 -6.30
CA ASP A 93 -8.71 -12.24 -4.88
C ASP A 93 -10.05 -12.84 -4.50
N ASN A 94 -10.08 -13.44 -3.34
CA ASN A 94 -11.24 -13.81 -2.54
C ASN A 94 -11.06 -13.29 -1.11
N PHE A 95 -12.02 -13.55 -0.21
CA PHE A 95 -11.93 -13.09 1.17
C PHE A 95 -10.71 -13.63 1.92
N GLU A 96 -10.30 -14.87 1.65
CA GLU A 96 -9.14 -15.51 2.29
C GLU A 96 -7.83 -14.81 1.85
N THR A 97 -7.62 -14.60 0.54
CA THR A 97 -6.40 -13.96 0.02
C THR A 97 -6.30 -12.48 0.40
N MET A 98 -7.43 -11.78 0.52
CA MET A 98 -7.45 -10.42 1.07
C MET A 98 -7.14 -10.43 2.58
N GLN A 99 -7.58 -11.45 3.33
CA GLN A 99 -7.22 -11.60 4.74
C GLN A 99 -5.72 -11.88 4.89
N ASP A 100 -5.12 -12.74 4.06
CA ASP A 100 -3.66 -12.95 4.02
C ASP A 100 -2.91 -11.62 3.87
N THR A 101 -3.45 -10.72 3.05
CA THR A 101 -2.85 -9.40 2.81
C THR A 101 -2.95 -8.50 4.06
N LEU A 102 -4.09 -8.50 4.74
CA LEU A 102 -4.25 -7.75 5.99
C LEU A 102 -3.40 -8.34 7.12
N ASP A 103 -3.30 -9.66 7.21
CA ASP A 103 -2.48 -10.34 8.21
C ASP A 103 -0.99 -10.01 7.99
N LEU A 104 -0.52 -10.05 6.74
CA LEU A 104 0.84 -9.60 6.42
C LEU A 104 1.05 -8.12 6.80
N ALA A 105 0.07 -7.24 6.54
CA ALA A 105 0.19 -5.84 6.90
C ALA A 105 0.33 -5.64 8.41
N ASN A 106 -0.48 -6.34 9.21
CA ASN A 106 -0.40 -6.30 10.68
C ASN A 106 0.93 -6.88 11.19
N ASP A 107 1.41 -7.95 10.58
CA ASP A 107 2.67 -8.59 10.94
C ASP A 107 3.89 -7.71 10.67
N LEU A 108 3.90 -7.03 9.51
CA LEU A 108 4.98 -6.10 9.15
C LEU A 108 4.97 -4.83 10.00
N ASN A 109 3.81 -4.41 10.48
CA ASN A 109 3.61 -3.26 11.34
C ASN A 109 4.42 -2.02 10.88
N CYS A 110 4.29 -1.68 9.59
CA CYS A 110 5.01 -0.55 8.99
C CYS A 110 4.51 0.79 9.54
N GLU A 111 5.34 1.83 9.46
CA GLU A 111 5.04 3.17 10.00
C GLU A 111 3.81 3.81 9.34
N PHE A 112 3.55 3.47 8.08
CA PHE A 112 2.32 3.84 7.40
C PHE A 112 1.88 2.74 6.42
N ALA A 113 0.59 2.59 6.21
CA ALA A 113 0.02 1.63 5.28
C ALA A 113 -1.08 2.27 4.42
N ASN A 114 -0.99 2.09 3.12
CA ASN A 114 -2.07 2.43 2.20
C ASN A 114 -2.80 1.16 1.78
N PHE A 115 -4.12 1.19 1.91
CA PHE A 115 -5.00 0.14 1.44
C PHE A 115 -5.83 0.68 0.27
N TYR A 116 -5.62 0.11 -0.91
CA TYR A 116 -6.33 0.48 -2.13
C TYR A 116 -7.29 -0.62 -2.55
N SER A 117 -8.41 -0.24 -3.16
CA SER A 117 -9.19 -1.18 -3.96
C SER A 117 -8.64 -1.22 -5.38
N ALA A 118 -8.67 -2.37 -6.04
CA ALA A 118 -8.27 -2.48 -7.44
C ALA A 118 -9.18 -1.62 -8.32
N MET A 119 -8.58 -0.70 -9.09
CA MET A 119 -9.26 0.24 -9.96
C MET A 119 -8.84 0.05 -11.42
N ALA A 120 -9.82 -0.05 -12.30
CA ALA A 120 -9.59 -0.13 -13.73
C ALA A 120 -9.40 1.27 -14.34
N TYR A 121 -8.27 1.89 -14.12
CA TYR A 121 -8.00 3.22 -14.68
C TYR A 121 -8.01 3.20 -16.21
N PRO A 122 -8.65 4.19 -16.87
CA PRO A 122 -8.72 4.26 -18.33
C PRO A 122 -7.35 4.11 -19.00
N GLY A 123 -7.29 3.25 -20.01
CA GLY A 123 -6.06 2.94 -20.76
C GLY A 123 -5.18 1.85 -20.12
N SER A 124 -5.47 1.39 -18.92
CA SER A 124 -4.78 0.25 -18.32
C SER A 124 -5.23 -1.09 -18.93
N LYS A 125 -4.37 -2.13 -18.80
CA LYS A 125 -4.79 -3.49 -19.19
C LYS A 125 -6.03 -3.94 -18.41
N LEU A 126 -6.09 -3.64 -17.11
CA LEU A 126 -7.22 -3.99 -16.25
C LEU A 126 -8.53 -3.34 -16.75
N TYR A 127 -8.46 -2.11 -17.26
CA TYR A 127 -9.60 -1.44 -17.89
C TYR A 127 -10.06 -2.16 -19.17
N LEU A 128 -9.12 -2.56 -20.01
CA LEU A 128 -9.45 -3.30 -21.25
C LEU A 128 -10.02 -4.69 -20.94
N ASP A 129 -9.52 -5.35 -19.91
CA ASP A 129 -10.06 -6.63 -19.47
C ASP A 129 -11.48 -6.46 -18.89
N ALA A 130 -11.72 -5.44 -18.05
CA ALA A 130 -13.04 -5.12 -17.52
C ALA A 130 -14.09 -4.87 -18.62
N LEU A 131 -13.70 -4.16 -19.69
CA LEU A 131 -14.59 -3.96 -20.86
C LEU A 131 -14.93 -5.28 -21.56
N LYS A 132 -13.99 -6.22 -21.68
CA LYS A 132 -14.23 -7.54 -22.31
C LYS A 132 -15.16 -8.41 -21.47
N GLU A 133 -15.00 -8.35 -20.15
CA GLU A 133 -15.81 -9.11 -19.19
C GLU A 133 -17.17 -8.44 -18.91
N ASN A 134 -17.45 -7.28 -19.53
CA ASN A 134 -18.64 -6.45 -19.28
C ASN A 134 -18.82 -6.09 -17.81
N TRP A 135 -17.72 -5.87 -17.09
CA TRP A 135 -17.78 -5.39 -15.74
C TRP A 135 -18.20 -3.91 -15.71
N GLU A 136 -18.99 -3.56 -14.72
CA GLU A 136 -19.40 -2.18 -14.52
C GLU A 136 -18.19 -1.30 -14.20
N LEU A 137 -18.09 -0.17 -14.91
CA LEU A 137 -17.01 0.80 -14.75
C LEU A 137 -17.59 2.17 -14.36
N PRO A 138 -16.84 3.00 -13.63
CA PRO A 138 -17.27 4.35 -13.33
C PRO A 138 -17.59 5.17 -14.58
N ASN A 139 -18.73 5.88 -14.57
CA ASN A 139 -19.15 6.77 -15.65
C ASN A 139 -18.42 8.12 -15.63
N THR A 140 -17.78 8.45 -14.51
CA THR A 140 -17.06 9.71 -14.30
C THR A 140 -15.72 9.45 -13.61
N TYR A 141 -14.78 10.40 -13.73
CA TYR A 141 -13.49 10.29 -13.03
C TYR A 141 -13.60 10.22 -11.51
N VAL A 142 -14.67 10.76 -10.93
CA VAL A 142 -14.92 10.71 -9.49
C VAL A 142 -15.05 9.27 -8.99
N GLY A 143 -15.64 8.38 -9.80
CA GLY A 143 -15.81 6.97 -9.45
C GLY A 143 -14.48 6.19 -9.38
N PHE A 144 -13.40 6.68 -9.99
CA PHE A 144 -12.05 6.10 -9.88
C PHE A 144 -11.29 6.59 -8.64
N SER A 145 -11.84 7.52 -7.86
CA SER A 145 -11.18 8.00 -6.65
C SER A 145 -11.39 7.06 -5.47
N GLN A 146 -10.31 6.66 -4.80
CA GLN A 146 -10.34 5.77 -3.63
C GLN A 146 -11.17 6.32 -2.44
N HIS A 147 -11.37 7.63 -2.37
CA HIS A 147 -11.98 8.30 -1.22
C HIS A 147 -13.33 8.96 -1.53
N SER A 148 -13.80 8.91 -2.78
CA SER A 148 -15.06 9.55 -3.15
C SER A 148 -16.29 8.76 -2.67
N TYR A 149 -17.41 9.43 -2.55
CA TYR A 149 -18.71 8.81 -2.34
C TYR A 149 -19.08 7.84 -3.48
N GLU A 150 -18.71 8.19 -4.73
CA GLU A 150 -18.99 7.43 -5.93
C GLU A 150 -17.93 6.35 -6.24
N THR A 151 -16.97 6.13 -5.33
CA THR A 151 -15.94 5.10 -5.51
C THR A 151 -16.55 3.79 -5.98
N MET A 152 -16.07 3.28 -7.11
CA MET A 152 -16.51 2.01 -7.68
C MET A 152 -15.29 1.19 -8.12
N PRO A 153 -14.78 0.30 -7.24
CA PRO A 153 -13.70 -0.61 -7.58
C PRO A 153 -14.19 -1.71 -8.51
N LEU A 154 -13.27 -2.51 -9.02
CA LEU A 154 -13.62 -3.72 -9.76
C LEU A 154 -14.16 -4.81 -8.83
N PRO A 155 -15.05 -5.68 -9.33
CA PRO A 155 -15.26 -6.99 -8.74
C PRO A 155 -14.03 -7.86 -8.99
N THR A 156 -13.95 -8.97 -8.27
CA THR A 156 -13.02 -10.06 -8.61
C THR A 156 -13.79 -11.20 -9.30
N LYS A 157 -13.12 -12.29 -9.62
CA LYS A 157 -13.79 -13.51 -10.08
C LYS A 157 -14.69 -14.15 -9.03
N HIS A 158 -14.53 -13.77 -7.76
CA HIS A 158 -15.12 -14.48 -6.61
C HIS A 158 -16.03 -13.60 -5.74
N ILE A 159 -15.82 -12.28 -5.75
CA ILE A 159 -16.52 -11.35 -4.85
C ILE A 159 -16.92 -10.06 -5.56
N SER A 160 -17.99 -9.43 -5.08
CA SER A 160 -18.53 -8.20 -5.67
C SER A 160 -17.63 -6.97 -5.38
N ALA A 161 -17.76 -5.93 -6.22
CA ALA A 161 -17.10 -4.65 -6.01
C ALA A 161 -17.45 -4.02 -4.65
N ALA A 162 -18.71 -4.17 -4.21
CA ALA A 162 -19.17 -3.69 -2.91
C ALA A 162 -18.44 -4.40 -1.75
N ASP A 163 -18.29 -5.72 -1.84
CA ASP A 163 -17.59 -6.50 -0.81
C ASP A 163 -16.10 -6.19 -0.77
N VAL A 164 -15.46 -5.99 -1.92
CA VAL A 164 -14.06 -5.52 -1.99
C VAL A 164 -13.90 -4.19 -1.26
N LEU A 165 -14.78 -3.21 -1.56
CA LEU A 165 -14.71 -1.89 -0.95
C LEU A 165 -14.97 -1.95 0.56
N LYS A 166 -15.96 -2.73 0.98
CA LYS A 166 -16.28 -2.94 2.39
C LYS A 166 -15.08 -3.55 3.13
N PHE A 167 -14.48 -4.61 2.57
CA PHE A 167 -13.31 -5.24 3.16
C PHE A 167 -12.15 -4.26 3.31
N ARG A 168 -11.87 -3.47 2.26
CA ARG A 168 -10.82 -2.43 2.27
C ARG A 168 -11.04 -1.40 3.37
N ASP A 169 -12.26 -0.89 3.51
CA ASP A 169 -12.57 0.12 4.52
C ASP A 169 -12.48 -0.47 5.96
N GLU A 170 -12.88 -1.72 6.14
CA GLU A 170 -12.70 -2.45 7.40
C GLU A 170 -11.22 -2.75 7.71
N ALA A 171 -10.43 -3.16 6.70
CA ALA A 171 -9.00 -3.43 6.84
C ALA A 171 -8.23 -2.18 7.28
N PHE A 172 -8.56 -1.01 6.73
CA PHE A 172 -8.02 0.27 7.17
C PHE A 172 -8.24 0.49 8.67
N LEU A 173 -9.48 0.29 9.16
CA LEU A 173 -9.79 0.45 10.57
C LEU A 173 -9.09 -0.59 11.45
N LYS A 174 -9.03 -1.85 11.00
CA LYS A 174 -8.36 -2.93 11.74
C LYS A 174 -6.87 -2.67 11.91
N TYR A 175 -6.21 -2.16 10.88
CA TYR A 175 -4.79 -1.82 10.92
C TYR A 175 -4.53 -0.63 11.85
N TYR A 176 -5.19 0.51 11.60
CA TYR A 176 -4.91 1.76 12.29
C TYR A 176 -5.44 1.83 13.73
N LYS A 177 -6.35 0.93 14.12
CA LYS A 177 -6.80 0.75 15.52
C LYS A 177 -6.08 -0.39 16.24
N ASN A 178 -5.15 -1.08 15.58
CA ASN A 178 -4.38 -2.14 16.22
C ASN A 178 -3.51 -1.55 17.35
N PRO A 179 -3.63 -2.04 18.59
CA PRO A 179 -2.85 -1.53 19.71
C PRO A 179 -1.33 -1.60 19.46
N THR A 180 -0.84 -2.69 18.85
CA THR A 180 0.58 -2.87 18.51
C THR A 180 1.06 -1.76 17.56
N TYR A 181 0.24 -1.39 16.57
CA TYR A 181 0.53 -0.29 15.66
C TYR A 181 0.55 1.06 16.39
N LEU A 182 -0.48 1.34 17.21
CA LEU A 182 -0.58 2.60 17.92
C LEU A 182 0.57 2.79 18.93
N ASP A 183 0.98 1.73 19.62
CA ASP A 183 2.11 1.77 20.54
C ASP A 183 3.45 2.00 19.81
N MET A 184 3.63 1.38 18.63
CA MET A 184 4.80 1.63 17.77
C MET A 184 4.85 3.10 17.32
N ILE A 185 3.72 3.66 16.87
CA ILE A 185 3.61 5.06 16.45
C ILE A 185 3.91 6.02 17.59
N GLU A 186 3.35 5.78 18.79
CA GLU A 186 3.61 6.62 19.96
C GLU A 186 5.09 6.59 20.34
N ASN A 187 5.69 5.40 20.40
CA ASN A 187 7.10 5.24 20.75
C ASN A 187 8.05 5.90 19.73
N LYS A 188 7.69 5.89 18.44
CA LYS A 188 8.56 6.38 17.37
C LYS A 188 8.35 7.86 17.04
N PHE A 189 7.10 8.34 17.09
CA PHE A 189 6.71 9.67 16.61
C PHE A 189 6.01 10.52 17.68
N GLY A 190 5.75 9.95 18.84
CA GLY A 190 5.14 10.64 19.98
C GLY A 190 3.61 10.65 19.98
N LEU A 191 3.07 11.04 21.14
CA LEU A 191 1.63 10.99 21.45
C LEU A 191 0.77 11.83 20.49
N LEU A 192 1.27 12.97 20.00
CA LEU A 192 0.52 13.79 19.04
C LEU A 192 0.25 13.07 17.73
N THR A 193 1.23 12.29 17.25
CA THR A 193 1.06 11.49 16.02
C THR A 193 0.06 10.36 16.26
N ARG A 194 0.14 9.66 17.40
CA ARG A 194 -0.86 8.66 17.80
C ARG A 194 -2.27 9.24 17.82
N SER A 195 -2.47 10.37 18.49
CA SER A 195 -3.77 11.04 18.57
C SER A 195 -4.29 11.42 17.18
N GLY A 196 -3.43 11.91 16.29
CA GLY A 196 -3.80 12.18 14.89
C GLY A 196 -4.27 10.95 14.12
N ILE A 197 -3.62 9.79 14.33
CA ILE A 197 -4.06 8.50 13.76
C ILE A 197 -5.42 8.09 14.34
N GLU A 198 -5.60 8.17 15.65
CA GLU A 198 -6.88 7.86 16.29
C GLU A 198 -8.02 8.75 15.77
N ASP A 199 -7.77 10.05 15.55
CA ASP A 199 -8.75 10.97 14.95
C ASP A 199 -9.06 10.62 13.51
N MET A 200 -8.08 10.26 12.71
CA MET A 200 -8.26 9.78 11.33
C MET A 200 -9.21 8.57 11.29
N THR A 201 -9.13 7.65 12.25
CA THR A 201 -9.99 6.46 12.30
C THR A 201 -11.45 6.74 12.71
N LYS A 202 -11.76 7.95 13.18
CA LYS A 202 -13.14 8.36 13.49
C LYS A 202 -13.91 8.83 12.26
N ILE A 203 -13.20 9.15 11.18
CA ILE A 203 -13.79 9.61 9.93
C ILE A 203 -14.33 8.41 9.15
N LYS A 204 -15.66 8.34 8.99
CA LYS A 204 -16.30 7.35 8.14
C LYS A 204 -16.54 7.93 6.74
N LEU A 205 -15.98 7.29 5.73
CA LEU A 205 -16.28 7.61 4.33
C LEU A 205 -17.63 7.00 3.95
N LYS A 206 -18.54 7.84 3.44
CA LYS A 206 -19.79 7.36 2.85
C LYS A 206 -19.52 6.76 1.48
N ARG A 207 -20.22 5.66 1.16
CA ARG A 207 -20.01 4.89 -0.07
C ARG A 207 -21.35 4.58 -0.75
N LYS A 208 -21.58 5.16 -1.92
CA LYS A 208 -22.80 4.96 -2.70
C LYS A 208 -23.08 3.47 -2.97
N ILE A 209 -22.05 2.72 -3.35
CA ILE A 209 -22.16 1.29 -3.65
C ILE A 209 -22.55 0.43 -2.42
N LEU A 210 -22.32 0.95 -1.20
CA LEU A 210 -22.72 0.30 0.06
C LEU A 210 -24.06 0.76 0.58
N GLY A 211 -24.74 1.71 -0.10
CA GLY A 211 -26.05 2.21 0.28
C GLY A 211 -26.04 3.28 1.38
N ASP A 212 -24.91 3.97 1.61
CA ASP A 212 -24.80 5.05 2.61
C ASP A 212 -25.57 6.34 2.21
#